data_be7c17db287bb4db41819a7c2ef41fd5
#
_entry.id   be7c17db287bb4db41819a7c2ef41fd5
#
_cell.length_a   1.000
_cell.length_b   1.000
_cell.length_c   1.000
_cell.angle_alpha   90.00
_cell.angle_beta   90.00
_cell.angle_gamma   90.00
#
_symmetry.space_group_name_H-M   'P 1'
#
loop_
_entity.id
_entity.type
_entity.pdbx_description
1 polymer ?
#
loop_
_entity_poly.entity_id
_entity_poly.type
_entity_poly.pdbx_seq_one_letter_code
_entity_poly.pdbx_strand_id
1 'polypeptide(L)'
;DYVVAPPHMAHYMRYSAGIYNIYLHYVTPEDIHVYSIDEVFMDVTDYLPTYRMSAHDLCRKLLREVLHTTGITATAGIGTNLYLCKIAMDIEAKHIPPDSDGVRIAELDEMSYRRKLWGHRPLTDFWRVGAGTARRLEALGLHTMGDVARCSLGGSGDFYNEELLYKTFGIQAELL
;
A
#
# COMPACT_ATOMS: atom_id res chain seq x y z
N ASP A 1 -18.35 10.20 -25.50
CA ASP A 1 -19.11 11.18 -24.68
C ASP A 1 -19.06 10.71 -23.22
N TYR A 2 -18.89 11.65 -22.29
CA TYR A 2 -18.94 11.40 -20.85
C TYR A 2 -19.79 12.48 -20.17
N VAL A 3 -20.36 12.14 -19.02
CA VAL A 3 -21.16 13.06 -18.20
C VAL A 3 -20.34 13.48 -16.99
N VAL A 4 -20.20 14.77 -16.78
CA VAL A 4 -19.58 15.34 -15.58
C VAL A 4 -20.65 15.48 -14.50
N ALA A 5 -20.49 14.74 -13.39
CA ALA A 5 -21.39 14.84 -12.25
C ALA A 5 -20.70 15.61 -11.09
N PRO A 6 -21.43 16.48 -10.37
CA PRO A 6 -20.85 17.15 -9.20
C PRO A 6 -20.58 16.14 -8.08
N PRO A 7 -19.48 16.31 -7.32
CA PRO A 7 -19.16 15.42 -6.21
C PRO A 7 -20.13 15.63 -5.03
N HIS A 8 -20.52 14.54 -4.37
CA HIS A 8 -21.41 14.55 -3.20
C HIS A 8 -20.62 14.14 -1.93
N MET A 9 -19.70 14.99 -1.46
CA MET A 9 -18.77 14.68 -0.35
C MET A 9 -19.48 14.21 0.91
N ALA A 10 -20.58 14.83 1.33
CA ALA A 10 -21.32 14.38 2.51
C ALA A 10 -21.87 12.95 2.36
N HIS A 11 -22.22 12.55 1.14
CA HIS A 11 -22.64 11.19 0.84
C HIS A 11 -21.45 10.21 0.94
N TYR A 12 -20.31 10.57 0.36
CA TYR A 12 -19.10 9.73 0.41
C TYR A 12 -18.60 9.54 1.84
N MET A 13 -18.61 10.61 2.65
CA MET A 13 -18.24 10.53 4.08
C MET A 13 -19.16 9.60 4.88
N ARG A 14 -20.46 9.57 4.58
CA ARG A 14 -21.41 8.64 5.24
C ARG A 14 -21.10 7.19 4.90
N TYR A 15 -20.79 6.88 3.63
CA TYR A 15 -20.40 5.53 3.22
C TYR A 15 -19.05 5.13 3.84
N SER A 16 -18.06 6.02 3.84
CA SER A 16 -16.77 5.81 4.49
C SER A 16 -16.93 5.49 5.97
N ALA A 17 -17.73 6.28 6.71
CA ALA A 17 -18.01 6.03 8.12
C ALA A 17 -18.77 4.70 8.33
N GLY A 18 -19.69 4.35 7.43
CA GLY A 18 -20.39 3.06 7.46
C GLY A 18 -19.44 1.88 7.28
N ILE A 19 -18.50 1.97 6.35
CA ILE A 19 -17.46 0.96 6.13
C ILE A 19 -16.52 0.87 7.33
N TYR A 20 -16.09 1.99 7.88
CA TYR A 20 -15.30 2.02 9.11
C TYR A 20 -16.01 1.28 10.28
N ASN A 21 -17.32 1.50 10.45
CA ASN A 21 -18.10 0.79 11.46
C ASN A 21 -18.12 -0.74 11.24
N ILE A 22 -18.07 -1.21 9.98
CA ILE A 22 -17.94 -2.65 9.71
C ILE A 22 -16.60 -3.15 10.25
N TYR A 23 -15.50 -2.41 10.02
CA TYR A 23 -14.18 -2.79 10.51
C TYR A 23 -14.13 -2.87 12.05
N LEU A 24 -14.84 -1.98 12.75
CA LEU A 24 -14.94 -2.00 14.22
C LEU A 24 -15.59 -3.26 14.82
N HIS A 25 -16.30 -4.06 14.03
CA HIS A 25 -16.78 -5.37 14.48
C HIS A 25 -15.64 -6.40 14.63
N TYR A 26 -14.47 -6.13 14.07
CA TYR A 26 -13.35 -7.07 13.96
C TYR A 26 -12.08 -6.58 14.64
N VAL A 27 -11.82 -5.29 14.59
CA VAL A 27 -10.57 -4.66 15.03
C VAL A 27 -10.91 -3.44 15.86
N THR A 28 -10.20 -3.22 16.96
CA THR A 28 -10.43 -2.04 17.82
C THR A 28 -9.97 -0.75 17.13
N PRO A 29 -10.52 0.40 17.51
CA PRO A 29 -10.16 1.69 16.88
C PRO A 29 -8.67 2.03 16.98
N GLU A 30 -7.99 1.56 18.04
CA GLU A 30 -6.56 1.80 18.30
C GLU A 30 -5.67 1.16 17.24
N ASP A 31 -6.13 0.04 16.66
CA ASP A 31 -5.40 -0.72 15.63
C ASP A 31 -5.84 -0.39 14.20
N ILE A 32 -6.73 0.61 14.04
CA ILE A 32 -7.17 1.13 12.75
C ILE A 32 -6.64 2.54 12.55
N HIS A 33 -5.77 2.72 11.57
CA HIS A 33 -5.32 4.04 11.13
C HIS A 33 -6.09 4.47 9.89
N VAL A 34 -6.93 5.49 10.01
CA VAL A 34 -7.64 6.11 8.87
C VAL A 34 -6.64 6.95 8.08
N TYR A 35 -6.29 6.49 6.90
CA TYR A 35 -5.34 7.16 6.02
C TYR A 35 -6.01 8.20 5.13
N SER A 36 -7.17 7.89 4.58
CA SER A 36 -7.99 8.78 3.76
C SER A 36 -9.47 8.46 3.90
N ILE A 37 -10.32 9.13 3.11
CA ILE A 37 -11.76 8.87 3.11
C ILE A 37 -12.13 7.43 2.68
N ASP A 38 -11.24 6.76 1.93
CA ASP A 38 -11.47 5.46 1.30
C ASP A 38 -10.39 4.42 1.62
N GLU A 39 -9.40 4.79 2.44
CA GLU A 39 -8.30 3.90 2.81
C GLU A 39 -8.04 3.87 4.31
N VAL A 40 -7.86 2.67 4.85
CA VAL A 40 -7.44 2.43 6.24
C VAL A 40 -6.27 1.44 6.26
N PHE A 41 -5.43 1.55 7.27
CA PHE A 41 -4.50 0.51 7.67
C PHE A 41 -5.01 -0.13 8.95
N MET A 42 -4.85 -1.45 9.06
CA MET A 42 -5.23 -2.20 10.24
C MET A 42 -4.07 -3.10 10.68
N ASP A 43 -3.66 -3.01 11.94
CA ASP A 43 -2.80 -4.03 12.54
C ASP A 43 -3.68 -5.17 13.02
N VAL A 44 -3.55 -6.32 12.38
CA VAL A 44 -4.36 -7.50 12.71
C VAL A 44 -3.56 -8.59 13.41
N THR A 45 -2.32 -8.32 13.77
CA THR A 45 -1.38 -9.31 14.32
C THR A 45 -1.96 -10.06 15.52
N ASP A 46 -2.47 -9.35 16.52
CA ASP A 46 -3.01 -9.94 17.75
C ASP A 46 -4.41 -10.55 17.58
N TYR A 47 -5.08 -10.26 16.46
CA TYR A 47 -6.43 -10.76 16.17
C TYR A 47 -6.42 -12.13 15.48
N LEU A 48 -5.36 -12.45 14.72
CA LEU A 48 -5.30 -13.71 13.96
C LEU A 48 -5.42 -14.95 14.84
N PRO A 49 -4.74 -15.06 16.01
CA PRO A 49 -4.91 -16.18 16.91
C PRO A 49 -6.33 -16.27 17.47
N THR A 50 -6.95 -15.13 17.82
CA THR A 50 -8.31 -15.04 18.35
C THR A 50 -9.35 -15.54 17.36
N TYR A 51 -9.23 -15.10 16.10
CA TYR A 51 -10.13 -15.54 15.03
C TYR A 51 -9.77 -16.90 14.44
N ARG A 52 -8.59 -17.44 14.74
CA ARG A 52 -8.05 -18.67 14.15
C ARG A 52 -8.05 -18.63 12.63
N MET A 53 -7.68 -17.50 12.09
CA MET A 53 -7.64 -17.21 10.66
C MET A 53 -6.26 -16.73 10.22
N SER A 54 -5.94 -16.95 8.94
CA SER A 54 -4.83 -16.25 8.30
C SER A 54 -5.19 -14.77 8.09
N ALA A 55 -4.18 -13.90 7.89
CA ALA A 55 -4.40 -12.50 7.53
C ALA A 55 -5.24 -12.40 6.24
N HIS A 56 -4.98 -13.28 5.27
CA HIS A 56 -5.73 -13.37 4.02
C HIS A 56 -7.22 -13.69 4.26
N ASP A 57 -7.52 -14.70 5.07
CA ASP A 57 -8.91 -15.10 5.32
C ASP A 57 -9.68 -14.03 6.08
N LEU A 58 -9.04 -13.38 7.07
CA LEU A 58 -9.63 -12.27 7.80
C LEU A 58 -9.89 -11.08 6.86
N CYS A 59 -8.91 -10.69 6.06
CA CYS A 59 -9.04 -9.64 5.06
C CYS A 59 -10.19 -9.94 4.09
N ARG A 60 -10.24 -11.13 3.53
CA ARG A 60 -11.31 -11.58 2.62
C ARG A 60 -12.67 -11.50 3.28
N LYS A 61 -12.79 -11.90 4.54
CA LYS A 61 -14.03 -11.80 5.31
C LYS A 61 -14.50 -10.36 5.46
N LEU A 62 -13.59 -9.45 5.81
CA LEU A 62 -13.87 -8.01 5.93
C LEU A 62 -14.36 -7.42 4.60
N LEU A 63 -13.65 -7.68 3.51
CA LEU A 63 -14.00 -7.15 2.19
C LEU A 63 -15.35 -7.68 1.69
N ARG A 64 -15.66 -8.95 1.98
CA ARG A 64 -16.97 -9.52 1.65
C ARG A 64 -18.10 -8.87 2.46
N GLU A 65 -17.90 -8.59 3.73
CA GLU A 65 -18.89 -7.91 4.55
C GLU A 65 -19.14 -6.48 4.06
N VAL A 66 -18.07 -5.76 3.68
CA VAL A 66 -18.19 -4.43 3.04
C VAL A 66 -19.01 -4.53 1.75
N LEU A 67 -18.70 -5.47 0.88
CA LEU A 67 -19.42 -5.67 -0.38
C LEU A 67 -20.90 -6.01 -0.14
N HIS A 68 -21.20 -6.94 0.76
CA HIS A 68 -22.57 -7.36 1.06
C HIS A 68 -23.40 -6.25 1.70
N THR A 69 -22.78 -5.41 2.54
CA THR A 69 -23.48 -4.35 3.28
C THR A 69 -23.67 -3.09 2.44
N THR A 70 -22.68 -2.77 1.59
CA THR A 70 -22.67 -1.47 0.88
C THR A 70 -22.80 -1.59 -0.63
N GLY A 71 -22.59 -2.76 -1.20
CA GLY A 71 -22.47 -2.97 -2.65
C GLY A 71 -21.15 -2.45 -3.24
N ILE A 72 -20.21 -1.96 -2.41
CA ILE A 72 -18.93 -1.40 -2.84
C ILE A 72 -17.86 -2.49 -2.80
N THR A 73 -17.16 -2.69 -3.91
CA THR A 73 -15.99 -3.55 -3.97
C THR A 73 -14.78 -2.84 -3.39
N ALA A 74 -13.93 -3.57 -2.70
CA ALA A 74 -12.68 -3.06 -2.17
C ALA A 74 -11.49 -3.95 -2.55
N THR A 75 -10.29 -3.37 -2.49
CA THR A 75 -9.02 -4.03 -2.77
C THR A 75 -8.15 -3.92 -1.54
N ALA A 76 -7.38 -4.94 -1.21
CA ALA A 76 -6.50 -4.92 -0.06
C ALA A 76 -5.08 -5.41 -0.38
N GLY A 77 -4.13 -4.86 0.35
CA GLY A 77 -2.76 -5.37 0.46
C GLY A 77 -2.50 -5.89 1.86
N ILE A 78 -1.77 -6.97 1.97
CA ILE A 78 -1.28 -7.54 3.22
C ILE A 78 0.24 -7.45 3.20
N GLY A 79 0.83 -6.99 4.29
CA GLY A 79 2.29 -6.87 4.41
C GLY A 79 2.74 -7.01 5.84
N THR A 80 4.02 -7.33 6.03
CA THR A 80 4.67 -7.43 7.35
C THR A 80 4.89 -6.07 8.00
N ASN A 81 4.66 -5.00 7.24
CA ASN A 81 4.67 -3.62 7.72
C ASN A 81 3.75 -2.75 6.85
N LEU A 82 3.52 -1.52 7.29
CA LEU A 82 2.63 -0.55 6.66
C LEU A 82 3.03 -0.23 5.21
N TYR A 83 4.34 -0.12 4.92
CA TYR A 83 4.81 0.14 3.55
C TYR A 83 4.49 -1.02 2.63
N LEU A 84 4.82 -2.25 3.03
CA LEU A 84 4.60 -3.43 2.19
C LEU A 84 3.12 -3.71 1.94
N CYS A 85 2.24 -3.49 2.93
CA CYS A 85 0.81 -3.65 2.69
C CYS A 85 0.27 -2.60 1.70
N LYS A 86 0.75 -1.35 1.77
CA LYS A 86 0.35 -0.30 0.81
C LYS A 86 0.84 -0.63 -0.61
N ILE A 87 2.10 -1.07 -0.75
CA ILE A 87 2.67 -1.47 -2.05
C ILE A 87 1.96 -2.71 -2.61
N ALA A 88 1.65 -3.71 -1.77
CA ALA A 88 0.87 -4.87 -2.19
C ALA A 88 -0.49 -4.46 -2.76
N MET A 89 -1.18 -3.52 -2.12
CA MET A 89 -2.46 -3.01 -2.60
C MET A 89 -2.32 -2.25 -3.91
N ASP A 90 -1.41 -1.28 -3.98
CA ASP A 90 -1.35 -0.34 -5.10
C ASP A 90 -0.75 -0.95 -6.36
N ILE A 91 0.30 -1.77 -6.24
CA ILE A 91 1.01 -2.31 -7.41
C ILE A 91 0.51 -3.70 -7.80
N GLU A 92 0.19 -4.57 -6.83
CA GLU A 92 -0.23 -5.94 -7.17
C GLU A 92 -1.76 -6.11 -7.15
N ALA A 93 -2.42 -5.84 -6.01
CA ALA A 93 -3.84 -6.19 -5.85
C ALA A 93 -4.76 -5.48 -6.85
N LYS A 94 -4.48 -4.23 -7.22
CA LYS A 94 -5.26 -3.49 -8.21
C LYS A 94 -5.19 -4.07 -9.62
N HIS A 95 -4.16 -4.86 -9.92
CA HIS A 95 -3.90 -5.40 -11.27
C HIS A 95 -4.21 -6.88 -11.42
N ILE A 96 -4.53 -7.60 -10.33
CA ILE A 96 -4.97 -8.99 -10.42
C ILE A 96 -6.48 -9.07 -10.67
N PRO A 97 -6.95 -10.14 -11.34
CA PRO A 97 -8.39 -10.38 -11.47
C PRO A 97 -9.02 -10.60 -10.09
N PRO A 98 -10.29 -10.20 -9.91
CA PRO A 98 -11.01 -10.51 -8.67
C PRO A 98 -11.21 -12.03 -8.55
N ASP A 99 -11.29 -12.51 -7.31
CA ASP A 99 -11.70 -13.89 -7.04
C ASP A 99 -13.21 -14.10 -7.29
N SER A 100 -13.72 -15.31 -7.00
CA SER A 100 -15.14 -15.65 -7.17
C SER A 100 -16.09 -14.74 -6.39
N ASP A 101 -15.60 -14.07 -5.34
CA ASP A 101 -16.37 -13.16 -4.49
C ASP A 101 -16.19 -11.69 -4.88
N GLY A 102 -15.46 -11.40 -5.98
CA GLY A 102 -15.18 -10.05 -6.43
C GLY A 102 -14.06 -9.33 -5.65
N VAL A 103 -13.30 -10.06 -4.85
CA VAL A 103 -12.26 -9.52 -3.96
C VAL A 103 -10.88 -9.60 -4.62
N ARG A 104 -10.07 -8.57 -4.40
CA ARG A 104 -8.67 -8.49 -4.84
C ARG A 104 -7.79 -8.30 -3.62
N ILE A 105 -6.95 -9.28 -3.32
CA ILE A 105 -6.01 -9.25 -2.20
C ILE A 105 -4.64 -9.66 -2.73
N ALA A 106 -3.61 -8.89 -2.40
CA ALA A 106 -2.21 -9.25 -2.64
C ALA A 106 -1.42 -9.22 -1.34
N GLU A 107 -0.36 -10.03 -1.28
CA GLU A 107 0.47 -10.18 -0.09
C GLU A 107 1.95 -9.99 -0.44
N LEU A 108 2.65 -9.20 0.39
CA LEU A 108 4.09 -9.01 0.29
C LEU A 108 4.75 -9.12 1.67
N ASP A 109 5.80 -9.90 1.70
CA ASP A 109 6.87 -9.83 2.69
C ASP A 109 8.12 -9.19 2.04
N GLU A 110 9.17 -8.95 2.82
CA GLU A 110 10.41 -8.32 2.35
C GLU A 110 11.03 -9.10 1.18
N MET A 111 11.00 -10.42 1.22
CA MET A 111 11.62 -11.26 0.19
C MET A 111 10.80 -11.32 -1.09
N SER A 112 9.48 -11.38 -0.99
CA SER A 112 8.59 -11.34 -2.16
C SER A 112 8.59 -9.95 -2.80
N TYR A 113 8.65 -8.88 -2.01
CA TYR A 113 8.86 -7.51 -2.48
C TYR A 113 10.15 -7.39 -3.30
N ARG A 114 11.27 -7.89 -2.77
CA ARG A 114 12.56 -7.86 -3.51
C ARG A 114 12.47 -8.62 -4.83
N ARG A 115 11.91 -9.83 -4.79
CA ARG A 115 11.83 -10.68 -5.99
C ARG A 115 10.90 -10.13 -7.07
N LYS A 116 9.75 -9.54 -6.66
CA LYS A 116 8.71 -9.12 -7.59
C LYS A 116 8.84 -7.67 -8.02
N LEU A 117 9.20 -6.77 -7.09
CA LEU A 117 9.01 -5.34 -7.28
C LEU A 117 10.30 -4.52 -7.29
N TRP A 118 11.47 -5.08 -6.90
CA TRP A 118 12.72 -4.32 -7.02
C TRP A 118 13.06 -3.89 -8.44
N GLY A 119 12.59 -4.59 -9.46
CA GLY A 119 12.74 -4.23 -10.87
C GLY A 119 11.54 -3.51 -11.48
N HIS A 120 10.49 -3.26 -10.70
CA HIS A 120 9.27 -2.63 -11.20
C HIS A 120 9.51 -1.18 -11.63
N ARG A 121 8.79 -0.76 -12.66
CA ARG A 121 8.75 0.61 -13.20
C ARG A 121 7.31 0.98 -13.59
N PRO A 122 6.97 2.27 -13.52
CA PRO A 122 7.80 3.42 -13.14
C PRO A 122 7.97 3.53 -11.61
N LEU A 123 8.96 4.30 -11.17
CA LEU A 123 9.18 4.59 -9.74
C LEU A 123 7.99 5.30 -9.09
N THR A 124 7.20 6.04 -9.85
CA THR A 124 6.01 6.76 -9.36
C THR A 124 4.85 5.86 -8.92
N ASP A 125 4.90 4.57 -9.20
CA ASP A 125 3.92 3.61 -8.69
C ASP A 125 4.14 3.30 -7.21
N PHE A 126 5.37 3.56 -6.71
CA PHE A 126 5.70 3.33 -5.32
C PHE A 126 5.21 4.46 -4.42
N TRP A 127 4.58 4.08 -3.33
CA TRP A 127 4.11 5.02 -2.33
C TRP A 127 5.22 5.97 -1.87
N ARG A 128 4.91 7.27 -1.79
CA ARG A 128 5.81 8.39 -1.47
C ARG A 128 6.83 8.76 -2.55
N VAL A 129 6.85 8.09 -3.69
CA VAL A 129 7.70 8.48 -4.81
C VAL A 129 6.88 9.29 -5.82
N GLY A 130 6.87 10.60 -5.67
CA GLY A 130 6.25 11.50 -6.63
C GLY A 130 7.14 11.76 -7.86
N ALA A 131 6.57 12.36 -8.90
CA ALA A 131 7.28 12.65 -10.16
C ALA A 131 8.59 13.47 -9.98
N GLY A 132 8.64 14.35 -8.96
CA GLY A 132 9.86 15.10 -8.65
C GLY A 132 10.98 14.22 -8.09
N THR A 133 10.64 13.29 -7.18
CA THR A 133 11.58 12.32 -6.62
C THR A 133 12.05 11.35 -7.68
N ALA A 134 11.13 10.80 -8.49
CA ALA A 134 11.47 9.88 -9.58
C ALA A 134 12.46 10.50 -10.57
N ARG A 135 12.20 11.72 -11.05
CA ARG A 135 13.12 12.42 -11.98
C ARG A 135 14.52 12.63 -11.40
N ARG A 136 14.62 12.92 -10.09
CA ARG A 136 15.92 13.08 -9.41
C ARG A 136 16.67 11.76 -9.28
N LEU A 137 15.97 10.66 -8.97
CA LEU A 137 16.53 9.31 -8.93
C LEU A 137 17.03 8.91 -10.34
N GLU A 138 16.20 9.08 -11.35
CA GLU A 138 16.52 8.77 -12.74
C GLU A 138 17.71 9.57 -13.26
N ALA A 139 17.84 10.85 -12.86
CA ALA A 139 19.01 11.67 -13.19
C ALA A 139 20.32 11.15 -12.57
N LEU A 140 20.24 10.39 -11.47
CA LEU A 140 21.36 9.67 -10.86
C LEU A 140 21.59 8.28 -11.49
N GLY A 141 20.78 7.85 -12.46
CA GLY A 141 20.82 6.51 -13.03
C GLY A 141 20.12 5.44 -12.17
N LEU A 142 19.36 5.86 -11.15
CA LEU A 142 18.58 4.96 -10.29
C LEU A 142 17.15 4.88 -10.82
N HIS A 143 16.81 3.78 -11.48
CA HIS A 143 15.56 3.63 -12.22
C HIS A 143 14.56 2.69 -11.55
N THR A 144 14.97 1.99 -10.49
CA THR A 144 14.16 1.01 -9.77
C THR A 144 14.41 1.11 -8.27
N MET A 145 13.48 0.62 -7.45
CA MET A 145 13.69 0.54 -6.00
C MET A 145 14.87 -0.38 -5.63
N GLY A 146 15.13 -1.39 -6.46
CA GLY A 146 16.33 -2.23 -6.32
C GLY A 146 17.62 -1.46 -6.56
N ASP A 147 17.64 -0.45 -7.46
CA ASP A 147 18.80 0.42 -7.65
C ASP A 147 19.01 1.33 -6.45
N VAL A 148 17.92 1.88 -5.88
CA VAL A 148 17.98 2.70 -4.67
C VAL A 148 18.51 1.89 -3.49
N ALA A 149 17.97 0.68 -3.27
CA ALA A 149 18.42 -0.21 -2.21
C ALA A 149 19.90 -0.62 -2.35
N ARG A 150 20.36 -0.88 -3.57
CA ARG A 150 21.80 -1.16 -3.82
C ARG A 150 22.67 0.07 -3.59
N CYS A 151 22.18 1.24 -3.98
CA CYS A 151 22.86 2.50 -3.72
C CYS A 151 23.07 2.70 -2.21
N SER A 152 22.05 2.50 -1.39
CA SER A 152 22.16 2.69 0.07
C SER A 152 23.17 1.75 0.76
N LEU A 153 23.53 0.63 0.12
CA LEU A 153 24.50 -0.33 0.65
C LEU A 153 25.94 -0.07 0.21
N GLY A 154 26.18 0.92 -0.63
CA GLY A 154 27.53 1.27 -1.12
C GLY A 154 28.43 1.75 0.00
N GLY A 155 29.73 1.41 -0.09
CA GLY A 155 30.75 1.86 0.85
C GLY A 155 31.08 3.35 0.72
N SER A 156 31.77 3.91 1.71
CA SER A 156 32.14 5.33 1.75
C SER A 156 33.04 5.79 0.59
N GLY A 157 33.67 4.87 -0.13
CA GLY A 157 34.48 5.15 -1.31
C GLY A 157 33.73 4.98 -2.64
N ASP A 158 32.51 4.49 -2.63
CA ASP A 158 31.71 4.26 -3.81
C ASP A 158 30.98 5.53 -4.22
N PHE A 159 30.77 5.73 -5.53
CA PHE A 159 29.94 6.84 -6.01
C PHE A 159 28.48 6.69 -5.58
N TYR A 160 27.93 5.48 -5.66
CA TYR A 160 26.60 5.14 -5.19
C TYR A 160 26.68 4.67 -3.75
N ASN A 161 26.25 5.51 -2.83
CA ASN A 161 26.21 5.22 -1.41
C ASN A 161 25.08 6.00 -0.70
N GLU A 162 24.90 5.78 0.57
CA GLU A 162 23.89 6.45 1.38
C GLU A 162 24.09 7.98 1.41
N GLU A 163 25.33 8.45 1.43
CA GLU A 163 25.65 9.88 1.43
C GLU A 163 25.15 10.60 0.17
N LEU A 164 25.24 9.94 -1.00
CA LEU A 164 24.66 10.47 -2.25
C LEU A 164 23.15 10.65 -2.15
N LEU A 165 22.44 9.68 -1.58
CA LEU A 165 21.00 9.77 -1.37
C LEU A 165 20.65 10.90 -0.38
N TYR A 166 21.37 10.99 0.73
CA TYR A 166 21.18 12.06 1.72
C TYR A 166 21.46 13.45 1.16
N LYS A 167 22.56 13.60 0.41
CA LYS A 167 22.91 14.86 -0.27
C LYS A 167 21.86 15.28 -1.27
N THR A 168 21.23 14.31 -1.94
CA THR A 168 20.22 14.57 -2.97
C THR A 168 18.84 14.83 -2.38
N PHE A 169 18.40 14.08 -1.37
CA PHE A 169 17.03 14.08 -0.88
C PHE A 169 16.88 14.61 0.55
N GLY A 170 18.00 14.84 1.27
CA GLY A 170 17.97 15.20 2.68
C GLY A 170 17.35 14.09 3.52
N ILE A 171 16.61 14.45 4.56
CA ILE A 171 15.93 13.50 5.45
C ILE A 171 14.93 12.57 4.69
N GLN A 172 14.45 12.98 3.52
CA GLN A 172 13.57 12.14 2.71
C GLN A 172 14.28 10.89 2.16
N ALA A 173 15.62 10.85 2.17
CA ALA A 173 16.38 9.66 1.81
C ALA A 173 16.04 8.45 2.70
N GLU A 174 15.69 8.70 3.97
CA GLU A 174 15.28 7.64 4.91
C GLU A 174 13.94 7.00 4.57
N LEU A 175 13.16 7.63 3.69
CA LEU A 175 11.84 7.17 3.27
C LEU A 175 11.84 6.53 1.88
N LEU A 176 13.02 6.49 1.23
CA LEU A 176 13.23 5.85 -0.06
C LEU A 176 13.68 4.40 0.11
#